data_31256d735529fd0493cc6a22290c635a
#
_entry.id   31256d735529fd0493cc6a22290c635a
#
_cell.length_a   1.000
_cell.length_b   1.000
_cell.length_c   1.000
_cell.angle_alpha   90.00
_cell.angle_beta   90.00
_cell.angle_gamma   90.00
#
_symmetry.space_group_name_H-M   'P 1'
#
loop_
_entity.id
_entity.type
_entity.pdbx_description
1 polymer ?
#
loop_
_entity_poly.entity_id
_entity_poly.type
_entity_poly.pdbx_seq_one_letter_code
_entity_poly.pdbx_strand_id
1 'polypeptide(L)'
;MKQSMIDRLNELGGQGKPFVFCLDYEMSELILLEEPLAQQELRFDIGGVTNSSARSVSDTPAVLQATPISEEAYAERFAVIRHALERGDSFLANLTVATPIELNISLEEVFLRSQARYKCYLPGRFVCFSPETFVRIVGREISCFPMKGTIDATLPDAAATILSDYKETAEHYTITDLIRNDLSRVSHHVAVRRFRYIDELVTSRGHLLQVSSEIVGQLAPDWRAHLGSILSELLPAGSISGAPKEATIRAIAEAEGEPRGFYTGICGYFDGETLDSGVMIRFIEQQADGGLRYRSGGGITINSQCAEEYREVCQKVYLPFVRLLQKSTVSQSCLQDCPDFAERMKRKALRVRSEGSIHPYVTEAESRKQRGDSPLCNSLIRMSRVPLLLESIRYVDGEPELLPLHQERVDRSLAAYGLTPRWRLADYLAQHPCPASLMGVVKCRLLYDAEPLEVAYAPYHRRTIQSLRAVAASALDYHLKWADREALQALLELRGEADEIVIVNGEGLLTDSSYTNIALRQENRWYTPRMPLLAGVQRAHLIAEGVLTPRDIPLATLPAYDRIALINAMMPWAERIELPVAEVRD
;
A
#
# COMPACT_ATOMS: atom_id res chain seq x y z
N MET A 1 -2.23 27.70 9.05
CA MET A 1 -2.09 28.50 7.81
C MET A 1 -2.70 29.88 8.03
N LYS A 2 -2.11 30.95 7.50
CA LYS A 2 -2.69 32.32 7.63
C LYS A 2 -4.04 32.38 6.89
N GLN A 3 -5.04 33.09 7.46
CA GLN A 3 -6.38 33.17 6.87
C GLN A 3 -6.35 33.70 5.42
N SER A 4 -5.51 34.69 5.11
CA SER A 4 -5.37 35.22 3.75
C SER A 4 -4.92 34.19 2.70
N MET A 5 -4.12 33.21 3.10
CA MET A 5 -3.69 32.12 2.20
C MET A 5 -4.85 31.14 1.94
N ILE A 6 -5.63 30.83 2.99
CA ILE A 6 -6.83 30.00 2.88
C ILE A 6 -7.83 30.66 1.93
N ASP A 7 -8.12 31.95 2.17
CA ASP A 7 -9.10 32.71 1.39
C ASP A 7 -8.70 32.78 -0.08
N ARG A 8 -7.40 32.95 -0.38
CA ARG A 8 -6.93 33.00 -1.78
C ARG A 8 -7.06 31.66 -2.50
N LEU A 9 -6.73 30.55 -1.82
CA LEU A 9 -6.93 29.21 -2.37
C LEU A 9 -8.40 28.86 -2.57
N ASN A 10 -9.28 29.28 -1.64
CA ASN A 10 -10.72 29.13 -1.74
C ASN A 10 -11.27 29.94 -2.92
N GLU A 11 -10.82 31.19 -3.09
CA GLU A 11 -11.22 32.06 -4.18
C GLU A 11 -10.88 31.46 -5.56
N LEU A 12 -9.62 31.09 -5.77
CA LEU A 12 -9.17 30.52 -7.03
C LEU A 12 -9.83 29.17 -7.33
N GLY A 13 -9.94 28.32 -6.29
CA GLY A 13 -10.65 27.06 -6.40
C GLY A 13 -12.11 27.22 -6.77
N GLY A 14 -12.82 28.14 -6.11
CA GLY A 14 -14.23 28.46 -6.39
C GLY A 14 -14.46 29.05 -7.78
N GLN A 15 -13.47 29.79 -8.31
CA GLN A 15 -13.49 30.31 -9.69
C GLN A 15 -13.10 29.27 -10.74
N GLY A 16 -12.62 28.10 -10.34
CA GLY A 16 -12.09 27.08 -11.26
C GLY A 16 -10.83 27.55 -12.02
N LYS A 17 -10.06 28.47 -11.42
CA LYS A 17 -8.82 28.98 -12.04
C LYS A 17 -7.66 28.03 -11.79
N PRO A 18 -6.93 27.59 -12.82
CA PRO A 18 -5.74 26.78 -12.64
C PRO A 18 -4.62 27.52 -11.88
N PHE A 19 -3.92 26.79 -11.01
CA PHE A 19 -2.75 27.31 -10.32
C PHE A 19 -1.80 26.18 -9.89
N VAL A 20 -0.54 26.53 -9.65
CA VAL A 20 0.45 25.69 -8.96
C VAL A 20 0.82 26.35 -7.66
N PHE A 21 1.09 25.54 -6.63
CA PHE A 21 1.47 26.07 -5.31
C PHE A 21 2.52 25.22 -4.62
N CYS A 22 3.29 25.88 -3.74
CA CYS A 22 4.12 25.24 -2.70
C CYS A 22 3.81 25.92 -1.38
N LEU A 23 3.55 25.12 -0.34
CA LEU A 23 3.31 25.58 1.02
C LEU A 23 4.34 24.95 1.96
N ASP A 24 4.96 25.77 2.81
CA ASP A 24 5.94 25.31 3.79
C ASP A 24 5.30 24.49 4.93
N TYR A 25 6.13 23.73 5.65
CA TYR A 25 5.68 22.88 6.76
C TYR A 25 5.04 23.67 7.89
N GLU A 26 5.58 24.85 8.22
CA GLU A 26 5.09 25.74 9.25
C GLU A 26 3.81 26.48 8.84
N MET A 27 3.35 26.32 7.58
CA MET A 27 2.18 26.98 7.01
C MET A 27 2.24 28.52 7.11
N SER A 28 3.45 29.06 7.00
CA SER A 28 3.79 30.46 7.13
C SER A 28 4.04 31.18 5.81
N GLU A 29 4.50 30.43 4.79
CA GLU A 29 4.83 30.90 3.44
C GLU A 29 4.11 30.04 2.38
N LEU A 30 3.38 30.71 1.46
CA LEU A 30 2.72 30.11 0.32
C LEU A 30 3.24 30.74 -0.97
N ILE A 31 3.81 29.92 -1.84
CA ILE A 31 4.05 30.27 -3.24
C ILE A 31 2.80 29.83 -4.01
N LEU A 32 2.14 30.74 -4.69
CA LEU A 32 0.89 30.49 -5.41
C LEU A 32 0.94 31.25 -6.74
N LEU A 33 0.96 30.51 -7.85
CA LEU A 33 1.14 31.06 -9.17
C LEU A 33 -0.03 30.65 -10.08
N GLU A 34 -0.76 31.66 -10.54
CA GLU A 34 -1.82 31.53 -11.54
C GLU A 34 -1.19 31.31 -12.94
N GLU A 35 -1.97 30.81 -13.89
CA GLU A 35 -1.48 30.44 -15.23
C GLU A 35 -0.24 29.50 -15.16
N PRO A 36 -0.34 28.39 -14.45
CA PRO A 36 0.80 27.60 -14.01
C PRO A 36 1.67 27.09 -15.17
N LEU A 37 1.11 26.85 -16.34
CA LEU A 37 1.86 26.38 -17.51
C LEU A 37 2.60 27.51 -18.26
N ALA A 38 2.21 28.78 -18.09
CA ALA A 38 2.82 29.93 -18.74
C ALA A 38 3.93 30.57 -17.89
N GLN A 39 3.84 30.50 -16.56
CA GLN A 39 4.82 31.08 -15.65
C GLN A 39 6.15 30.32 -15.66
N GLN A 40 7.27 30.98 -15.27
CA GLN A 40 8.61 30.43 -15.26
C GLN A 40 9.32 30.59 -13.90
N GLU A 41 8.63 31.12 -12.91
CA GLU A 41 9.17 31.36 -11.57
C GLU A 41 9.40 30.04 -10.83
N LEU A 42 8.40 29.16 -10.80
CA LEU A 42 8.45 27.82 -10.26
C LEU A 42 8.35 26.82 -11.42
N ARG A 43 9.38 26.02 -11.64
CA ARG A 43 9.28 24.88 -12.55
C ARG A 43 8.73 23.69 -11.81
N PHE A 44 7.84 22.96 -12.46
CA PHE A 44 7.21 21.79 -11.86
C PHE A 44 6.93 20.68 -12.87
N ASP A 45 6.80 19.47 -12.34
CA ASP A 45 6.20 18.31 -12.97
C ASP A 45 5.43 17.57 -11.88
N ILE A 46 4.11 17.66 -11.92
CA ILE A 46 3.20 17.11 -10.92
C ILE A 46 2.26 16.15 -11.62
N GLY A 47 2.43 14.85 -11.36
CA GLY A 47 1.61 13.82 -11.96
C GLY A 47 1.69 13.76 -13.49
N GLY A 48 2.77 14.25 -14.10
CA GLY A 48 2.98 14.30 -15.55
C GLY A 48 2.54 15.61 -16.19
N VAL A 49 1.99 16.56 -15.43
CA VAL A 49 1.71 17.92 -15.91
C VAL A 49 2.91 18.81 -15.60
N THR A 50 3.50 19.45 -16.62
CA THR A 50 4.73 20.23 -16.47
C THR A 50 4.70 21.54 -17.28
N ASN A 51 5.33 22.58 -16.74
CA ASN A 51 5.64 23.82 -17.47
C ASN A 51 7.09 23.86 -18.00
N SER A 52 7.82 22.74 -17.87
CA SER A 52 9.20 22.65 -18.34
C SER A 52 9.28 21.99 -19.69
N SER A 53 9.82 22.69 -20.69
CA SER A 53 10.13 22.08 -21.99
C SER A 53 11.30 21.11 -21.85
N ALA A 54 11.27 20.01 -22.62
CA ALA A 54 12.38 19.09 -22.73
C ALA A 54 13.65 19.84 -23.19
N ARG A 55 14.61 20.01 -22.30
CA ARG A 55 15.94 20.55 -22.62
C ARG A 55 16.92 19.39 -22.72
N SER A 56 17.95 19.55 -23.55
CA SER A 56 19.06 18.60 -23.56
C SER A 56 19.75 18.63 -22.19
N VAL A 57 19.75 17.50 -21.51
CA VAL A 57 20.41 17.33 -20.23
C VAL A 57 21.85 16.93 -20.50
N SER A 58 22.80 17.49 -19.75
CA SER A 58 24.21 17.13 -19.84
C SER A 58 24.42 15.63 -19.52
N ASP A 59 25.30 14.96 -20.27
CA ASP A 59 25.71 13.58 -19.97
C ASP A 59 26.75 13.49 -18.83
N THR A 60 27.11 14.61 -18.21
CA THR A 60 28.07 14.65 -17.11
C THR A 60 27.57 13.79 -15.94
N PRO A 61 28.36 12.83 -15.46
CA PRO A 61 27.97 12.06 -14.27
C PRO A 61 27.77 12.98 -13.07
N ALA A 62 26.61 12.85 -12.42
CA ALA A 62 26.34 13.62 -11.21
C ALA A 62 27.07 12.99 -10.02
N VAL A 63 27.75 13.82 -9.25
CA VAL A 63 28.46 13.45 -8.02
C VAL A 63 27.85 14.22 -6.87
N LEU A 64 27.38 13.50 -5.85
CA LEU A 64 26.91 14.05 -4.59
C LEU A 64 27.87 13.61 -3.50
N GLN A 65 28.43 14.58 -2.77
CA GLN A 65 29.18 14.36 -1.54
C GLN A 65 28.35 14.89 -0.37
N ALA A 66 28.19 14.06 0.67
CA ALA A 66 27.37 14.40 1.83
C ALA A 66 28.23 14.39 3.10
N THR A 67 27.99 15.34 3.98
CA THR A 67 28.60 15.42 5.30
C THR A 67 27.48 15.28 6.35
N PRO A 68 27.08 14.04 6.74
CA PRO A 68 26.03 13.83 7.72
C PRO A 68 26.39 14.43 9.09
N ILE A 69 25.36 14.74 9.87
CA ILE A 69 25.57 15.06 11.31
C ILE A 69 26.17 13.85 12.01
N SER A 70 26.85 14.07 13.14
CA SER A 70 27.40 12.94 13.92
C SER A 70 26.28 12.09 14.53
N GLU A 71 26.58 10.82 14.84
CA GLU A 71 25.63 9.92 15.48
C GLU A 71 25.21 10.44 16.87
N GLU A 72 26.14 11.09 17.59
CA GLU A 72 25.86 11.71 18.89
C GLU A 72 24.86 12.87 18.76
N ALA A 73 25.04 13.76 17.79
CA ALA A 73 24.12 14.88 17.56
C ALA A 73 22.73 14.38 17.10
N TYR A 74 22.67 13.27 16.35
CA TYR A 74 21.40 12.62 16.04
C TYR A 74 20.76 11.98 17.27
N ALA A 75 21.56 11.32 18.12
CA ALA A 75 21.08 10.68 19.34
C ALA A 75 20.47 11.68 20.34
N GLU A 76 21.00 12.89 20.43
CA GLU A 76 20.42 13.97 21.24
C GLU A 76 19.00 14.31 20.76
N ARG A 77 18.81 14.51 19.45
CA ARG A 77 17.50 14.78 18.85
C ARG A 77 16.55 13.60 19.00
N PHE A 78 17.04 12.40 18.79
CA PHE A 78 16.29 11.16 18.96
C PHE A 78 15.80 10.97 20.40
N ALA A 79 16.62 11.33 21.40
CA ALA A 79 16.27 11.23 22.81
C ALA A 79 15.08 12.12 23.19
N VAL A 80 14.98 13.33 22.62
CA VAL A 80 13.81 14.23 22.82
C VAL A 80 12.53 13.57 22.31
N ILE A 81 12.55 13.03 21.08
CA ILE A 81 11.41 12.31 20.51
C ILE A 81 11.08 11.08 21.35
N ARG A 82 12.11 10.28 21.71
CA ARG A 82 11.94 9.07 22.51
C ARG A 82 11.26 9.36 23.84
N HIS A 83 11.65 10.43 24.51
CA HIS A 83 11.04 10.85 25.76
C HIS A 83 9.57 11.25 25.61
N ALA A 84 9.19 11.93 24.51
CA ALA A 84 7.80 12.25 24.22
C ALA A 84 6.96 10.98 23.96
N LEU A 85 7.53 9.97 23.28
CA LEU A 85 6.89 8.67 23.06
C LEU A 85 6.70 7.88 24.38
N GLU A 86 7.71 7.88 25.26
CA GLU A 86 7.67 7.21 26.57
C GLU A 86 6.64 7.82 27.53
N ARG A 87 6.43 9.14 27.45
CA ARG A 87 5.35 9.82 28.21
C ARG A 87 3.96 9.61 27.64
N GLY A 88 3.86 9.07 26.42
CA GLY A 88 2.58 8.93 25.71
C GLY A 88 2.08 10.22 25.05
N ASP A 89 2.92 11.25 24.93
CA ASP A 89 2.60 12.50 24.23
C ASP A 89 2.49 12.28 22.71
N SER A 90 3.18 11.27 22.21
CA SER A 90 3.15 10.85 20.80
C SER A 90 3.23 9.32 20.69
N PHE A 91 2.74 8.76 19.57
CA PHE A 91 2.88 7.35 19.22
C PHE A 91 3.82 7.13 18.02
N LEU A 92 3.92 8.15 17.19
CA LEU A 92 4.77 8.20 16.01
C LEU A 92 5.18 9.65 15.78
N ALA A 93 6.46 9.92 15.61
CA ALA A 93 6.98 11.23 15.23
C ALA A 93 7.98 11.09 14.07
N ASN A 94 7.92 11.98 13.09
CA ASN A 94 8.90 12.00 12.00
C ASN A 94 10.04 12.94 12.38
N LEU A 95 11.24 12.40 12.66
CA LEU A 95 12.45 13.18 12.97
C LEU A 95 13.24 13.43 11.71
N THR A 96 13.68 14.70 11.50
CA THR A 96 14.39 15.12 10.30
C THR A 96 15.76 15.73 10.60
N VAL A 97 16.63 15.66 9.60
CA VAL A 97 17.97 16.25 9.65
C VAL A 97 18.29 16.96 8.33
N ALA A 98 19.13 18.00 8.45
CA ALA A 98 19.74 18.68 7.32
C ALA A 98 21.19 18.22 7.16
N THR A 99 21.52 17.65 6.02
CA THR A 99 22.85 17.16 5.67
C THR A 99 23.49 18.11 4.67
N PRO A 100 24.58 18.83 5.01
CA PRO A 100 25.35 19.59 4.03
C PRO A 100 25.82 18.69 2.89
N ILE A 101 25.72 19.19 1.66
CA ILE A 101 26.12 18.45 0.47
C ILE A 101 26.88 19.33 -0.52
N GLU A 102 27.73 18.68 -1.32
CA GLU A 102 28.33 19.27 -2.51
C GLU A 102 27.83 18.56 -3.76
N LEU A 103 27.46 19.32 -4.77
CA LEU A 103 27.01 18.82 -6.07
C LEU A 103 27.85 19.42 -7.19
N ASN A 104 28.21 18.59 -8.18
CA ASN A 104 28.88 19.04 -9.40
C ASN A 104 27.92 19.46 -10.53
N ILE A 105 26.61 19.40 -10.28
CA ILE A 105 25.54 19.82 -11.19
C ILE A 105 24.61 20.81 -10.50
N SER A 106 23.88 21.61 -11.26
CA SER A 106 22.93 22.57 -10.73
C SER A 106 21.65 21.92 -10.21
N LEU A 107 20.91 22.60 -9.32
CA LEU A 107 19.60 22.15 -8.86
C LEU A 107 18.59 22.07 -10.01
N GLU A 108 18.71 22.93 -11.03
CA GLU A 108 17.91 22.83 -12.26
C GLU A 108 18.16 21.50 -12.98
N GLU A 109 19.42 21.08 -13.05
CA GLU A 109 19.78 19.82 -13.69
C GLU A 109 19.30 18.62 -12.86
N VAL A 110 19.29 18.70 -11.53
CA VAL A 110 18.65 17.70 -10.67
C VAL A 110 17.16 17.58 -10.99
N PHE A 111 16.44 18.70 -11.12
CA PHE A 111 15.03 18.73 -11.50
C PHE A 111 14.79 18.07 -12.87
N LEU A 112 15.57 18.43 -13.88
CA LEU A 112 15.41 17.94 -15.25
C LEU A 112 15.70 16.43 -15.38
N ARG A 113 16.69 15.92 -14.63
CA ARG A 113 17.08 14.51 -14.66
C ARG A 113 16.15 13.60 -13.82
N SER A 114 15.46 14.16 -12.82
CA SER A 114 14.60 13.41 -11.93
C SER A 114 13.37 12.84 -12.67
N GLN A 115 12.99 11.60 -12.32
CA GLN A 115 11.79 10.93 -12.80
C GLN A 115 10.73 10.78 -11.70
N ALA A 116 10.87 11.53 -10.61
CA ALA A 116 9.90 11.49 -9.52
C ALA A 116 8.53 12.01 -9.96
N ARG A 117 7.48 11.50 -9.32
CA ARG A 117 6.07 11.87 -9.61
C ARG A 117 5.77 13.34 -9.32
N TYR A 118 6.38 13.92 -8.28
CA TYR A 118 6.20 15.30 -7.85
C TYR A 118 7.55 15.99 -7.84
N LYS A 119 7.75 16.89 -8.78
CA LYS A 119 8.99 17.67 -8.90
C LYS A 119 8.67 19.14 -8.91
N CYS A 120 9.40 19.90 -8.09
CA CYS A 120 9.39 21.35 -8.06
C CYS A 120 10.80 21.89 -7.98
N TYR A 121 11.08 22.93 -8.74
CA TYR A 121 12.34 23.68 -8.69
C TYR A 121 12.08 25.17 -8.62
N LEU A 122 12.45 25.77 -7.50
CA LEU A 122 12.45 27.22 -7.31
C LEU A 122 13.89 27.73 -7.35
N PRO A 123 14.28 28.49 -8.39
CA PRO A 123 15.65 28.99 -8.54
C PRO A 123 16.14 29.73 -7.31
N GLY A 124 17.36 29.40 -6.87
CA GLY A 124 17.99 30.01 -5.70
C GLY A 124 17.44 29.59 -4.34
N ARG A 125 16.44 28.67 -4.31
CA ARG A 125 15.83 28.23 -3.05
C ARG A 125 15.85 26.72 -2.86
N PHE A 126 15.25 25.94 -3.77
CA PHE A 126 15.19 24.48 -3.58
C PHE A 126 14.87 23.71 -4.86
N VAL A 127 15.16 22.41 -4.80
CA VAL A 127 14.61 21.38 -5.67
C VAL A 127 14.01 20.26 -4.86
N CYS A 128 12.80 19.83 -5.25
CA CYS A 128 12.09 18.69 -4.68
C CYS A 128 11.88 17.63 -5.76
N PHE A 129 11.99 16.33 -5.40
CA PHE A 129 11.75 15.19 -6.28
C PHE A 129 11.10 14.01 -5.52
N SER A 130 9.86 14.24 -5.12
CA SER A 130 9.12 13.37 -4.22
C SER A 130 8.33 12.26 -4.93
N PRO A 131 8.30 11.04 -4.41
CA PRO A 131 7.37 10.00 -4.84
C PRO A 131 6.01 10.09 -4.14
N GLU A 132 5.90 10.82 -3.03
CA GLU A 132 4.79 10.72 -2.09
C GLU A 132 3.64 11.66 -2.44
N THR A 133 2.46 11.07 -2.67
CA THR A 133 1.21 11.82 -2.85
C THR A 133 0.72 12.35 -1.51
N PHE A 134 0.40 13.64 -1.44
CA PHE A 134 -0.32 14.20 -0.29
C PHE A 134 -1.81 13.90 -0.41
N VAL A 135 -2.53 14.57 -1.30
CA VAL A 135 -3.91 14.26 -1.66
C VAL A 135 -4.15 14.45 -3.15
N ARG A 136 -5.05 13.63 -3.70
CA ARG A 136 -5.62 13.83 -5.03
C ARG A 136 -7.12 14.02 -4.91
N ILE A 137 -7.67 14.96 -5.69
CA ILE A 137 -9.12 15.19 -5.75
C ILE A 137 -9.55 15.10 -7.19
N VAL A 138 -10.45 14.16 -7.48
CA VAL A 138 -11.04 13.96 -8.81
C VAL A 138 -12.55 13.90 -8.67
N GLY A 139 -13.26 14.81 -9.32
CA GLY A 139 -14.69 14.98 -9.08
C GLY A 139 -14.95 15.42 -7.64
N ARG A 140 -15.52 14.54 -6.82
CA ARG A 140 -15.76 14.78 -5.38
C ARG A 140 -14.96 13.81 -4.51
N GLU A 141 -14.19 12.94 -5.12
CA GLU A 141 -13.39 11.96 -4.37
C GLU A 141 -12.03 12.55 -4.01
N ILE A 142 -11.73 12.59 -2.73
CA ILE A 142 -10.39 12.84 -2.19
C ILE A 142 -9.73 11.52 -1.86
N SER A 143 -8.47 11.35 -2.25
CA SER A 143 -7.68 10.14 -2.03
C SER A 143 -6.29 10.43 -1.52
N CYS A 144 -5.80 9.57 -0.59
CA CYS A 144 -4.44 9.56 -0.06
C CYS A 144 -3.81 8.20 -0.27
N PHE A 145 -2.48 8.16 -0.39
CA PHE A 145 -1.72 6.96 -0.68
C PHE A 145 -0.52 6.83 0.27
N PRO A 146 -0.74 6.52 1.57
CA PRO A 146 0.36 6.32 2.50
C PRO A 146 1.26 5.17 2.07
N MET A 147 2.57 5.38 2.19
CA MET A 147 3.61 4.45 1.80
C MET A 147 4.52 4.16 2.98
N LYS A 148 4.76 2.87 3.30
CA LYS A 148 5.69 2.42 4.33
C LYS A 148 6.32 1.10 3.93
N GLY A 149 7.61 0.94 4.19
CA GLY A 149 8.36 -0.23 3.84
C GLY A 149 8.80 -0.26 2.37
N THR A 150 10.07 -0.53 2.18
CA THR A 150 10.69 -0.68 0.86
C THR A 150 11.69 -1.82 0.90
N ILE A 151 11.68 -2.69 -0.10
CA ILE A 151 12.61 -3.81 -0.20
C ILE A 151 13.13 -3.95 -1.63
N ASP A 152 14.32 -4.47 -1.80
CA ASP A 152 14.89 -4.79 -3.11
C ASP A 152 14.07 -5.91 -3.78
N ALA A 153 13.48 -5.62 -4.94
CA ALA A 153 12.65 -6.56 -5.68
C ALA A 153 13.42 -7.79 -6.21
N THR A 154 14.76 -7.71 -6.26
CA THR A 154 15.61 -8.82 -6.71
C THR A 154 15.84 -9.90 -5.64
N LEU A 155 15.47 -9.62 -4.39
CA LEU A 155 15.58 -10.59 -3.31
C LEU A 155 14.55 -11.71 -3.47
N PRO A 156 14.93 -12.96 -3.17
CA PRO A 156 13.95 -14.05 -3.14
C PRO A 156 12.81 -13.73 -2.17
N ASP A 157 11.57 -13.94 -2.61
CA ASP A 157 10.35 -13.71 -1.82
C ASP A 157 10.24 -12.28 -1.23
N ALA A 158 10.80 -11.27 -1.91
CA ALA A 158 10.83 -9.87 -1.46
C ALA A 158 9.43 -9.37 -1.05
N ALA A 159 8.41 -9.66 -1.85
CA ALA A 159 7.03 -9.27 -1.58
C ALA A 159 6.49 -9.90 -0.29
N ALA A 160 6.71 -11.20 -0.10
CA ALA A 160 6.28 -11.89 1.12
C ALA A 160 7.07 -11.39 2.35
N THR A 161 8.36 -11.11 2.16
CA THR A 161 9.24 -10.63 3.23
C THR A 161 8.78 -9.27 3.77
N ILE A 162 8.52 -8.30 2.87
CA ILE A 162 8.12 -6.95 3.30
C ILE A 162 6.70 -6.93 3.87
N LEU A 163 5.79 -7.75 3.34
CA LEU A 163 4.42 -7.85 3.86
C LEU A 163 4.36 -8.56 5.22
N SER A 164 5.31 -9.46 5.53
CA SER A 164 5.38 -10.17 6.81
C SER A 164 6.24 -9.46 7.87
N ASP A 165 6.88 -8.33 7.53
CA ASP A 165 7.65 -7.57 8.52
C ASP A 165 6.73 -6.92 9.55
N TYR A 166 6.87 -7.31 10.82
CA TYR A 166 6.01 -6.85 11.90
C TYR A 166 6.13 -5.35 12.17
N LYS A 167 7.36 -4.80 12.13
CA LYS A 167 7.61 -3.37 12.36
C LYS A 167 6.94 -2.54 11.27
N GLU A 168 7.22 -2.85 10.00
CA GLU A 168 6.64 -2.16 8.85
C GLU A 168 5.11 -2.27 8.83
N THR A 169 4.58 -3.43 9.22
CA THR A 169 3.15 -3.67 9.34
C THR A 169 2.52 -2.77 10.40
N ALA A 170 3.07 -2.72 11.60
CA ALA A 170 2.55 -1.88 12.69
C ALA A 170 2.60 -0.39 12.35
N GLU A 171 3.70 0.08 11.73
CA GLU A 171 3.83 1.46 11.25
C GLU A 171 2.79 1.78 10.17
N HIS A 172 2.55 0.84 9.25
CA HIS A 172 1.58 1.03 8.17
C HIS A 172 0.14 1.09 8.67
N TYR A 173 -0.24 0.29 9.66
CA TYR A 173 -1.54 0.40 10.33
C TYR A 173 -1.71 1.77 11.00
N THR A 174 -0.71 2.22 11.73
CA THR A 174 -0.73 3.50 12.43
C THR A 174 -0.91 4.67 11.47
N ILE A 175 -0.15 4.71 10.36
CA ILE A 175 -0.26 5.79 9.39
C ILE A 175 -1.57 5.74 8.60
N THR A 176 -2.07 4.55 8.29
CA THR A 176 -3.36 4.38 7.60
C THR A 176 -4.51 4.89 8.45
N ASP A 177 -4.52 4.58 9.75
CA ASP A 177 -5.56 5.06 10.67
C ASP A 177 -5.46 6.57 10.89
N LEU A 178 -4.26 7.12 11.01
CA LEU A 178 -4.03 8.56 11.11
C LEU A 178 -4.60 9.31 9.89
N ILE A 179 -4.29 8.85 8.68
CA ILE A 179 -4.77 9.49 7.44
C ILE A 179 -6.28 9.30 7.28
N ARG A 180 -6.83 8.14 7.63
CA ARG A 180 -8.29 7.92 7.66
C ARG A 180 -8.98 8.92 8.58
N ASN A 181 -8.42 9.17 9.77
CA ASN A 181 -8.92 10.16 10.70
C ASN A 181 -8.80 11.58 10.14
N ASP A 182 -7.66 11.94 9.54
CA ASP A 182 -7.47 13.25 8.89
C ASP A 182 -8.49 13.48 7.78
N LEU A 183 -8.71 12.52 6.87
CA LEU A 183 -9.70 12.63 5.80
C LEU A 183 -11.13 12.75 6.34
N SER A 184 -11.44 12.14 7.49
CA SER A 184 -12.79 12.23 8.09
C SER A 184 -13.17 13.62 8.59
N ARG A 185 -12.18 14.53 8.76
CA ARG A 185 -12.41 15.92 9.14
C ARG A 185 -12.94 16.78 7.99
N VAL A 186 -12.64 16.39 6.75
CA VAL A 186 -12.95 17.17 5.53
C VAL A 186 -13.89 16.44 4.57
N SER A 187 -14.15 15.15 4.78
CA SER A 187 -14.91 14.32 3.86
C SER A 187 -15.82 13.33 4.60
N HIS A 188 -16.78 12.75 3.87
CA HIS A 188 -17.69 11.71 4.35
C HIS A 188 -17.35 10.37 3.68
N HIS A 189 -17.90 9.27 4.23
CA HIS A 189 -17.72 7.91 3.69
C HIS A 189 -16.25 7.54 3.50
N VAL A 190 -15.42 7.87 4.49
CA VAL A 190 -13.99 7.57 4.44
C VAL A 190 -13.80 6.05 4.57
N ALA A 191 -13.07 5.48 3.60
CA ALA A 191 -12.79 4.05 3.54
C ALA A 191 -11.35 3.78 3.07
N VAL A 192 -10.78 2.69 3.56
CA VAL A 192 -9.53 2.16 3.02
C VAL A 192 -9.91 1.29 1.82
N ARG A 193 -9.70 1.81 0.61
CA ARG A 193 -10.07 1.11 -0.65
C ARG A 193 -9.13 -0.05 -0.95
N ARG A 194 -7.84 0.14 -0.71
CA ARG A 194 -6.82 -0.90 -0.83
C ARG A 194 -5.88 -0.78 0.36
N PHE A 195 -5.59 -1.89 1.01
CA PHE A 195 -4.72 -1.92 2.17
C PHE A 195 -3.46 -2.74 1.89
N ARG A 196 -2.29 -2.16 2.17
CA ARG A 196 -0.97 -2.80 2.03
C ARG A 196 -0.76 -3.55 0.71
N TYR A 197 -0.99 -2.88 -0.41
CA TYR A 197 -0.63 -3.40 -1.71
C TYR A 197 0.82 -3.03 -2.05
N ILE A 198 1.41 -3.82 -2.94
CA ILE A 198 2.78 -3.61 -3.37
C ILE A 198 2.79 -2.78 -4.65
N ASP A 199 3.55 -1.69 -4.62
CA ASP A 199 3.96 -0.92 -5.78
C ASP A 199 5.40 -1.29 -6.16
N GLU A 200 5.64 -1.59 -7.42
CA GLU A 200 6.97 -1.76 -7.95
C GLU A 200 7.54 -0.42 -8.42
N LEU A 201 8.68 -0.04 -7.86
CA LEU A 201 9.38 1.19 -8.18
C LEU A 201 10.67 0.86 -8.95
N VAL A 202 10.78 1.39 -10.15
CA VAL A 202 12.04 1.34 -10.91
C VAL A 202 12.88 2.54 -10.50
N THR A 203 14.03 2.28 -9.89
CA THR A 203 14.94 3.33 -9.43
C THR A 203 16.31 3.18 -10.09
N SER A 204 17.16 4.19 -9.93
CA SER A 204 18.57 4.14 -10.37
C SER A 204 19.40 3.04 -9.73
N ARG A 205 18.95 2.52 -8.58
CA ARG A 205 19.63 1.45 -7.82
C ARG A 205 19.06 0.06 -8.10
N GLY A 206 18.03 -0.05 -8.95
CA GLY A 206 17.32 -1.29 -9.24
C GLY A 206 15.83 -1.19 -9.02
N HIS A 207 15.16 -2.32 -9.05
CA HIS A 207 13.74 -2.45 -8.78
C HIS A 207 13.51 -2.56 -7.27
N LEU A 208 12.60 -1.77 -6.74
CA LEU A 208 12.19 -1.80 -5.34
C LEU A 208 10.71 -2.14 -5.27
N LEU A 209 10.32 -2.93 -4.28
CA LEU A 209 8.93 -3.09 -3.88
C LEU A 209 8.64 -2.15 -2.71
N GLN A 210 7.51 -1.47 -2.80
CA GLN A 210 7.03 -0.55 -1.76
C GLN A 210 5.61 -0.93 -1.34
N VAL A 211 5.34 -0.90 -0.04
CA VAL A 211 4.00 -1.15 0.48
C VAL A 211 3.22 0.16 0.55
N SER A 212 2.04 0.19 -0.08
CA SER A 212 1.15 1.35 -0.14
C SER A 212 -0.27 0.97 0.30
N SER A 213 -1.05 1.96 0.73
CA SER A 213 -2.51 1.83 0.90
C SER A 213 -3.21 2.96 0.17
N GLU A 214 -4.49 2.77 -0.14
CA GLU A 214 -5.34 3.80 -0.74
C GLU A 214 -6.52 4.09 0.16
N ILE A 215 -6.62 5.33 0.64
CA ILE A 215 -7.69 5.80 1.50
C ILE A 215 -8.47 6.86 0.74
N VAL A 216 -9.79 6.74 0.73
CA VAL A 216 -10.67 7.62 -0.04
C VAL A 216 -11.76 8.21 0.82
N GLY A 217 -12.27 9.38 0.43
CA GLY A 217 -13.42 10.03 1.04
C GLY A 217 -14.22 10.83 0.02
N GLN A 218 -15.44 11.21 0.35
CA GLN A 218 -16.32 12.00 -0.50
C GLN A 218 -16.45 13.43 0.05
N LEU A 219 -16.00 14.41 -0.73
CA LEU A 219 -16.11 15.84 -0.42
C LEU A 219 -17.52 16.37 -0.68
N ALA A 220 -17.84 17.52 -0.06
CA ALA A 220 -19.04 18.29 -0.36
C ALA A 220 -19.05 18.75 -1.83
N PRO A 221 -20.23 19.00 -2.44
CA PRO A 221 -20.31 19.39 -3.86
C PRO A 221 -19.57 20.69 -4.19
N ASP A 222 -19.45 21.59 -3.24
CA ASP A 222 -18.83 22.93 -3.34
C ASP A 222 -17.36 22.95 -2.87
N TRP A 223 -16.71 21.80 -2.78
CA TRP A 223 -15.36 21.65 -2.23
C TRP A 223 -14.33 22.59 -2.87
N ARG A 224 -14.50 22.95 -4.16
CA ARG A 224 -13.57 23.86 -4.83
C ARG A 224 -13.52 25.23 -4.17
N ALA A 225 -14.68 25.75 -3.73
CA ALA A 225 -14.75 27.01 -3.00
C ALA A 225 -14.20 26.89 -1.56
N HIS A 226 -13.89 25.70 -1.11
CA HIS A 226 -13.34 25.40 0.22
C HIS A 226 -11.96 24.73 0.16
N LEU A 227 -11.28 24.77 -1.00
CA LEU A 227 -10.03 24.06 -1.24
C LEU A 227 -8.93 24.43 -0.25
N GLY A 228 -8.75 25.72 0.04
CA GLY A 228 -7.78 26.19 1.04
C GLY A 228 -8.13 25.74 2.46
N SER A 229 -9.41 25.72 2.80
CA SER A 229 -9.89 25.22 4.10
C SER A 229 -9.63 23.73 4.25
N ILE A 230 -9.90 22.93 3.20
CA ILE A 230 -9.63 21.49 3.17
C ILE A 230 -8.13 21.23 3.37
N LEU A 231 -7.26 21.90 2.62
CA LEU A 231 -5.82 21.74 2.76
C LEU A 231 -5.34 22.14 4.17
N SER A 232 -5.87 23.25 4.73
CA SER A 232 -5.50 23.72 6.08
C SER A 232 -5.84 22.72 7.17
N GLU A 233 -6.99 22.03 7.07
CA GLU A 233 -7.42 21.01 8.03
C GLU A 233 -6.57 19.74 8.00
N LEU A 234 -6.05 19.38 6.82
CA LEU A 234 -5.23 18.19 6.64
C LEU A 234 -3.77 18.39 7.03
N LEU A 235 -3.32 19.66 7.10
CA LEU A 235 -1.92 19.99 7.35
C LEU A 235 -1.56 20.14 8.84
N PRO A 236 -0.27 19.92 9.21
CA PRO A 236 0.77 19.28 8.40
C PRO A 236 0.39 17.84 8.05
N ALA A 237 0.92 17.32 6.93
CA ALA A 237 0.60 15.96 6.48
C ALA A 237 0.93 14.93 7.57
N GLY A 238 0.02 13.99 7.83
CA GLY A 238 0.17 12.99 8.90
C GLY A 238 1.40 12.09 8.70
N SER A 239 1.73 11.77 7.44
CA SER A 239 2.86 10.90 7.09
C SER A 239 4.23 11.44 7.49
N ILE A 240 4.36 12.77 7.61
CA ILE A 240 5.62 13.45 7.92
C ILE A 240 5.59 14.22 9.25
N SER A 241 4.51 14.18 9.99
CA SER A 241 4.36 14.72 11.32
C SER A 241 4.29 13.58 12.35
N GLY A 242 3.11 13.02 12.56
CA GLY A 242 2.86 11.93 13.49
C GLY A 242 1.54 12.09 14.23
N ALA A 243 1.36 11.33 15.31
CA ALA A 243 0.11 11.26 16.04
C ALA A 243 0.34 11.20 17.57
N PRO A 244 -0.49 11.94 18.36
CA PRO A 244 -1.41 13.02 18.01
C PRO A 244 -0.69 14.26 17.46
N LYS A 245 -1.25 14.94 16.44
CA LYS A 245 -0.57 16.02 15.69
C LYS A 245 0.06 17.10 16.56
N GLU A 246 -0.74 17.77 17.43
CA GLU A 246 -0.26 18.95 18.16
C GLU A 246 0.92 18.65 19.10
N ALA A 247 0.83 17.57 19.88
CA ALA A 247 1.88 17.18 20.81
C ALA A 247 3.14 16.74 20.06
N THR A 248 2.96 16.00 18.97
CA THR A 248 4.05 15.51 18.12
C THR A 248 4.78 16.67 17.44
N ILE A 249 4.08 17.67 16.89
CA ILE A 249 4.70 18.86 16.27
C ILE A 249 5.55 19.62 17.28
N ARG A 250 5.10 19.76 18.54
CA ARG A 250 5.91 20.39 19.60
C ARG A 250 7.19 19.62 19.89
N ALA A 251 7.09 18.30 20.03
CA ALA A 251 8.26 17.45 20.26
C ALA A 251 9.26 17.50 19.09
N ILE A 252 8.76 17.53 17.85
CA ILE A 252 9.58 17.68 16.64
C ILE A 252 10.31 19.02 16.66
N ALA A 253 9.61 20.12 16.92
CA ALA A 253 10.21 21.46 16.97
C ALA A 253 11.30 21.57 18.04
N GLU A 254 11.10 20.94 19.21
CA GLU A 254 12.10 20.86 20.27
C GLU A 254 13.33 20.04 19.85
N ALA A 255 13.10 18.88 19.21
CA ALA A 255 14.17 17.97 18.80
C ALA A 255 15.01 18.52 17.64
N GLU A 256 14.38 19.17 16.66
CA GLU A 256 15.06 19.66 15.46
C GLU A 256 15.74 21.01 15.68
N GLY A 257 15.13 21.90 16.49
CA GLY A 257 15.70 23.20 16.86
C GLY A 257 15.78 24.22 15.72
N GLU A 258 15.31 23.87 14.52
CA GLU A 258 15.25 24.73 13.33
C GLU A 258 13.95 24.47 12.54
N PRO A 259 13.42 25.46 11.79
CA PRO A 259 12.26 25.26 10.93
C PRO A 259 12.60 24.34 9.76
N ARG A 260 11.62 23.59 9.31
CA ARG A 260 11.73 22.73 8.14
C ARG A 260 11.60 23.49 6.82
N GLY A 261 10.93 24.65 6.84
CA GLY A 261 10.63 25.44 5.66
C GLY A 261 9.79 24.64 4.64
N PHE A 262 10.16 24.65 3.38
CA PHE A 262 9.45 23.91 2.35
C PHE A 262 9.66 22.38 2.40
N TYR A 263 10.70 21.91 3.07
CA TYR A 263 10.86 20.47 3.30
C TYR A 263 9.73 19.93 4.18
N THR A 264 9.14 18.81 3.79
CA THR A 264 7.93 18.24 4.38
C THR A 264 6.67 19.13 4.30
N GLY A 265 6.74 20.26 3.60
CA GLY A 265 5.58 20.98 3.13
C GLY A 265 4.90 20.23 1.97
N ILE A 266 4.00 20.91 1.26
CA ILE A 266 3.28 20.33 0.12
C ILE A 266 3.46 21.16 -1.15
N CYS A 267 3.48 20.50 -2.29
CA CYS A 267 3.32 21.13 -3.59
C CYS A 267 2.11 20.54 -4.32
N GLY A 268 1.44 21.34 -5.16
CA GLY A 268 0.27 20.84 -5.86
C GLY A 268 -0.05 21.66 -7.11
N TYR A 269 -0.77 21.00 -8.02
CA TYR A 269 -1.32 21.56 -9.23
C TYR A 269 -2.84 21.35 -9.23
N PHE A 270 -3.55 22.47 -9.41
CA PHE A 270 -5.00 22.49 -9.62
C PHE A 270 -5.28 22.96 -11.05
N ASP A 271 -6.00 22.16 -11.81
CA ASP A 271 -6.31 22.45 -13.24
C ASP A 271 -7.62 23.21 -13.45
N GLY A 272 -8.32 23.57 -12.37
CA GLY A 272 -9.67 24.14 -12.35
C GLY A 272 -10.76 23.13 -11.97
N GLU A 273 -10.49 21.85 -12.07
CA GLU A 273 -11.43 20.75 -11.78
C GLU A 273 -10.87 19.69 -10.83
N THR A 274 -9.59 19.38 -10.97
CA THR A 274 -8.89 18.34 -10.21
C THR A 274 -7.68 18.90 -9.48
N LEU A 275 -7.35 18.32 -8.33
CA LEU A 275 -6.13 18.61 -7.60
C LEU A 275 -5.25 17.36 -7.57
N ASP A 276 -3.97 17.52 -7.92
CA ASP A 276 -2.91 16.53 -7.61
C ASP A 276 -1.82 17.22 -6.79
N SER A 277 -1.45 16.62 -5.63
CA SER A 277 -0.49 17.24 -4.71
C SER A 277 0.41 16.19 -4.06
N GLY A 278 1.65 16.58 -3.79
CA GLY A 278 2.67 15.75 -3.17
C GLY A 278 3.24 16.39 -1.91
N VAL A 279 3.72 15.53 -1.00
CA VAL A 279 4.53 15.94 0.15
C VAL A 279 5.95 16.21 -0.32
N MET A 280 6.54 17.35 0.02
CA MET A 280 7.88 17.73 -0.43
C MET A 280 8.96 17.02 0.40
N ILE A 281 9.21 15.76 0.09
CA ILE A 281 10.34 14.96 0.57
C ILE A 281 11.34 14.70 -0.57
N ARG A 282 12.53 14.19 -0.26
CA ARG A 282 13.64 14.15 -1.23
C ARG A 282 13.91 15.58 -1.73
N PHE A 283 14.57 16.34 -0.88
CA PHE A 283 14.59 17.78 -0.97
C PHE A 283 16.01 18.32 -0.79
N ILE A 284 16.43 19.22 -1.68
CA ILE A 284 17.69 19.95 -1.57
C ILE A 284 17.37 21.43 -1.51
N GLU A 285 17.80 22.10 -0.44
CA GLU A 285 17.67 23.54 -0.26
C GLU A 285 18.99 24.25 -0.50
N GLN A 286 18.90 25.44 -1.05
CA GLN A 286 20.04 26.35 -1.19
C GLN A 286 20.00 27.38 -0.07
N GLN A 287 21.09 27.52 0.63
CA GLN A 287 21.26 28.49 1.71
C GLN A 287 21.62 29.87 1.16
N ALA A 288 21.48 30.93 1.97
CA ALA A 288 21.78 32.30 1.57
C ALA A 288 23.25 32.51 1.17
N ASP A 289 24.17 31.72 1.71
CA ASP A 289 25.60 31.71 1.37
C ASP A 289 25.91 30.90 0.10
N GLY A 290 24.90 30.30 -0.53
CA GLY A 290 25.03 29.43 -1.70
C GLY A 290 25.29 27.96 -1.36
N GLY A 291 25.52 27.61 -0.10
CA GLY A 291 25.67 26.23 0.35
C GLY A 291 24.39 25.40 0.10
N LEU A 292 24.57 24.10 -0.06
CA LEU A 292 23.45 23.18 -0.30
C LEU A 292 23.26 22.25 0.91
N ARG A 293 22.00 22.00 1.26
CA ARG A 293 21.61 21.00 2.27
C ARG A 293 20.59 20.04 1.70
N TYR A 294 20.81 18.76 1.91
CA TYR A 294 19.84 17.73 1.65
C TYR A 294 19.02 17.45 2.92
N ARG A 295 17.70 17.51 2.83
CA ARG A 295 16.81 17.19 3.95
C ARG A 295 16.35 15.73 3.87
N SER A 296 16.51 15.01 4.97
CA SER A 296 16.03 13.62 5.11
C SER A 296 15.43 13.39 6.48
N GLY A 297 14.60 12.35 6.63
CA GLY A 297 13.95 12.04 7.89
C GLY A 297 13.37 10.63 7.93
N GLY A 298 12.99 10.19 9.13
CA GLY A 298 12.41 8.89 9.39
C GLY A 298 11.35 8.94 10.48
N GLY A 299 10.42 7.97 10.46
CA GLY A 299 9.40 7.81 11.49
C GLY A 299 9.97 7.11 12.72
N ILE A 300 9.87 7.75 13.87
CA ILE A 300 10.32 7.23 15.15
C ILE A 300 9.12 6.73 15.95
N THR A 301 9.18 5.49 16.39
CA THR A 301 8.21 4.85 17.28
C THR A 301 8.87 4.42 18.59
N ILE A 302 8.10 3.95 19.54
CA ILE A 302 8.63 3.43 20.81
C ILE A 302 9.60 2.25 20.60
N ASN A 303 9.49 1.52 19.49
CA ASN A 303 10.33 0.37 19.16
C ASN A 303 11.56 0.74 18.30
N SER A 304 11.70 1.99 17.88
CA SER A 304 12.80 2.44 17.04
C SER A 304 14.12 2.41 17.80
N GLN A 305 15.21 2.05 17.12
CA GLN A 305 16.57 2.06 17.63
C GLN A 305 17.38 3.18 16.98
N CYS A 306 18.00 4.03 17.81
CA CYS A 306 18.69 5.24 17.37
C CYS A 306 19.69 4.98 16.22
N ALA A 307 20.56 3.98 16.37
CA ALA A 307 21.58 3.65 15.38
C ALA A 307 20.98 3.13 14.04
N GLU A 308 19.80 2.51 14.06
CA GLU A 308 19.10 2.07 12.84
C GLU A 308 18.49 3.25 12.12
N GLU A 309 17.79 4.12 12.85
CA GLU A 309 17.16 5.31 12.31
C GLU A 309 18.20 6.32 11.77
N TYR A 310 19.34 6.48 12.47
CA TYR A 310 20.46 7.29 11.98
C TYR A 310 20.98 6.77 10.63
N ARG A 311 21.21 5.46 10.52
CA ARG A 311 21.64 4.87 9.24
C ARG A 311 20.60 5.06 8.13
N GLU A 312 19.32 4.97 8.46
CA GLU A 312 18.24 5.17 7.50
C GLU A 312 18.19 6.61 6.96
N VAL A 313 18.30 7.64 7.83
CA VAL A 313 18.30 9.03 7.37
C VAL A 313 19.51 9.36 6.52
N CYS A 314 20.69 8.79 6.82
CA CYS A 314 21.90 8.93 6.00
C CYS A 314 21.73 8.25 4.63
N GLN A 315 21.12 7.06 4.57
CA GLN A 315 20.88 6.32 3.32
C GLN A 315 19.87 7.02 2.40
N LYS A 316 18.99 7.86 2.95
CA LYS A 316 18.01 8.64 2.19
C LYS A 316 18.60 9.84 1.45
N VAL A 317 19.88 10.16 1.66
CA VAL A 317 20.59 11.21 0.92
C VAL A 317 21.12 10.64 -0.39
N TYR A 318 20.36 10.80 -1.47
CA TYR A 318 20.73 10.32 -2.82
C TYR A 318 20.05 11.14 -3.93
N LEU A 319 20.57 11.05 -5.15
CA LEU A 319 19.94 11.65 -6.34
C LEU A 319 19.08 10.62 -7.08
N PRO A 320 17.91 11.02 -7.62
CA PRO A 320 16.89 10.09 -8.15
C PRO A 320 17.07 9.78 -9.65
N PHE A 321 18.30 9.59 -10.13
CA PHE A 321 18.52 9.29 -11.56
C PHE A 321 19.74 8.40 -11.80
N VAL A 322 19.73 7.68 -12.93
CA VAL A 322 20.71 6.67 -13.33
C VAL A 322 21.95 7.31 -13.94
N ARG A 323 23.09 6.92 -13.49
CA ARG A 323 24.51 7.16 -13.75
C ARG A 323 25.17 7.96 -12.63
N LEU A 324 25.35 7.25 -11.51
CA LEU A 324 26.16 7.72 -10.39
C LEU A 324 27.47 6.93 -10.40
N LEU A 325 28.57 7.63 -10.65
CA LEU A 325 29.83 7.24 -10.02
C LEU A 325 29.75 7.75 -8.59
N GLN A 326 29.21 6.94 -7.66
CA GLN A 326 29.34 7.26 -6.23
C GLN A 326 30.79 7.07 -5.81
N LYS A 327 31.50 8.18 -5.65
CA LYS A 327 32.53 8.24 -4.63
C LYS A 327 31.87 8.81 -3.38
N SER A 328 31.17 7.97 -2.64
CA SER A 328 30.81 8.30 -1.26
C SER A 328 32.09 8.20 -0.45
N THR A 329 32.69 9.33 -0.14
CA THR A 329 33.55 9.46 1.05
C THR A 329 32.64 9.69 2.25
N VAL A 330 31.77 8.72 2.56
CA VAL A 330 31.48 8.41 3.96
C VAL A 330 32.83 7.97 4.50
N SER A 331 33.35 8.65 5.52
CA SER A 331 34.64 8.27 6.12
C SER A 331 34.62 6.75 6.28
N GLN A 332 35.66 6.08 5.83
CA GLN A 332 35.80 4.62 5.87
C GLN A 332 35.56 4.02 7.26
N SER A 333 35.55 4.84 8.32
CA SER A 333 35.21 4.44 9.68
C SER A 333 33.76 3.97 9.87
N CYS A 334 32.76 4.49 9.14
CA CYS A 334 31.37 4.02 9.26
C CYS A 334 31.05 2.77 8.43
N LEU A 335 31.90 2.41 7.46
CA LEU A 335 31.66 1.25 6.59
C LEU A 335 32.54 0.04 6.92
N GLN A 336 33.64 0.22 7.68
CA GLN A 336 34.54 -0.87 8.05
C GLN A 336 34.02 -1.75 9.21
N ASP A 337 33.07 -1.24 10.01
CA ASP A 337 32.53 -1.98 11.16
C ASP A 337 31.21 -2.74 10.89
N CYS A 338 30.74 -2.80 9.64
CA CYS A 338 29.54 -3.56 9.32
C CYS A 338 29.62 -4.36 8.01
N PRO A 339 30.33 -5.51 7.99
CA PRO A 339 30.26 -6.45 6.87
C PRO A 339 28.91 -7.17 6.71
N ASP A 340 27.88 -6.87 7.54
CA ASP A 340 26.92 -7.89 7.94
C ASP A 340 25.45 -7.61 7.64
N PHE A 341 25.09 -6.54 6.88
CA PHE A 341 23.67 -6.35 6.55
C PHE A 341 23.16 -7.40 5.56
N ALA A 342 23.93 -7.68 4.50
CA ALA A 342 23.59 -8.75 3.57
C ALA A 342 23.72 -10.15 4.21
N GLU A 343 24.70 -10.31 5.11
CA GLU A 343 24.93 -11.56 5.86
C GLU A 343 23.88 -11.75 6.97
N ARG A 344 23.44 -10.68 7.63
CA ARG A 344 22.39 -10.72 8.66
C ARG A 344 21.00 -10.97 8.05
N MET A 345 20.73 -10.44 6.87
CA MET A 345 19.52 -10.76 6.11
C MET A 345 19.56 -12.21 5.61
N LYS A 346 20.73 -12.70 5.17
CA LYS A 346 20.93 -14.12 4.87
C LYS A 346 20.76 -15.01 6.10
N ARG A 347 21.25 -14.60 7.27
CA ARG A 347 21.09 -15.37 8.54
C ARG A 347 19.66 -15.32 9.06
N LYS A 348 18.91 -14.21 8.85
CA LYS A 348 17.48 -14.14 9.19
C LYS A 348 16.65 -15.05 8.27
N ALA A 349 16.97 -15.09 6.98
CA ALA A 349 16.37 -16.01 6.02
C ALA A 349 16.72 -17.49 6.30
N LEU A 350 17.92 -17.77 6.82
CA LEU A 350 18.35 -19.12 7.23
C LEU A 350 17.71 -19.58 8.55
N ARG A 351 17.40 -18.67 9.48
CA ARG A 351 16.75 -19.01 10.75
C ARG A 351 15.28 -19.37 10.60
N VAL A 352 14.60 -18.78 9.60
CA VAL A 352 13.22 -19.19 9.23
C VAL A 352 13.19 -20.56 8.52
N ARG A 353 14.33 -21.00 7.95
CA ARG A 353 14.46 -22.34 7.33
C ARG A 353 14.71 -23.49 8.32
N SER A 354 15.07 -23.22 9.56
CA SER A 354 15.41 -24.27 10.53
C SER A 354 14.22 -24.76 11.37
N GLU A 355 13.05 -24.16 11.27
CA GLU A 355 11.86 -24.52 12.08
C GLU A 355 10.63 -24.98 11.27
N GLY A 356 10.77 -25.26 9.98
CA GLY A 356 9.68 -25.79 9.17
C GLY A 356 10.15 -26.65 8.02
N SER A 357 10.01 -27.97 8.16
CA SER A 357 10.28 -28.95 7.09
C SER A 357 9.31 -28.75 5.94
N ILE A 358 9.77 -28.20 4.80
CA ILE A 358 9.06 -28.25 3.53
C ILE A 358 10.03 -28.79 2.47
N HIS A 359 9.65 -29.91 1.88
CA HIS A 359 10.36 -30.56 0.76
C HIS A 359 10.46 -29.64 -0.46
N PRO A 360 11.57 -29.66 -1.19
CA PRO A 360 11.81 -28.80 -2.33
C PRO A 360 11.12 -29.37 -3.59
N TYR A 361 10.29 -28.54 -4.23
CA TYR A 361 9.93 -28.77 -5.63
C TYR A 361 10.87 -27.96 -6.52
N VAL A 362 11.59 -28.70 -7.36
CA VAL A 362 12.47 -28.19 -8.41
C VAL A 362 11.60 -27.60 -9.51
N THR A 363 11.81 -26.34 -9.85
CA THR A 363 11.18 -25.71 -11.01
C THR A 363 12.07 -25.89 -12.25
N GLU A 364 11.51 -26.45 -13.30
CA GLU A 364 12.09 -26.47 -14.65
C GLU A 364 12.10 -25.07 -15.28
N ALA A 365 12.94 -24.18 -14.77
CA ALA A 365 13.17 -22.85 -15.35
C ALA A 365 14.58 -22.64 -15.90
N GLU A 366 15.44 -23.66 -15.89
CA GLU A 366 16.86 -23.52 -16.30
C GLU A 366 17.21 -23.95 -17.74
N SER A 367 16.26 -24.34 -18.59
CA SER A 367 16.59 -24.85 -19.93
C SER A 367 16.23 -23.96 -21.12
N ARG A 368 15.99 -22.64 -20.93
CA ARG A 368 15.78 -21.71 -22.07
C ARG A 368 16.68 -20.47 -22.06
N LYS A 369 17.97 -20.67 -21.84
CA LYS A 369 18.99 -19.66 -22.14
C LYS A 369 19.89 -20.13 -23.28
N GLN A 370 19.36 -20.28 -24.47
CA GLN A 370 20.13 -20.31 -25.73
C GLN A 370 19.17 -20.28 -26.92
N ARG A 371 18.82 -19.07 -27.36
CA ARG A 371 18.65 -18.65 -28.76
C ARG A 371 18.27 -17.17 -28.75
N GLY A 372 19.21 -16.38 -29.29
CA GLY A 372 18.95 -14.98 -29.51
C GLY A 372 17.93 -14.82 -30.62
N ASP A 373 16.97 -13.99 -30.37
CA ASP A 373 16.29 -13.15 -31.35
C ASP A 373 15.53 -12.07 -30.58
N SER A 374 15.95 -10.84 -30.82
CA SER A 374 15.27 -9.64 -30.34
C SER A 374 14.04 -9.38 -31.21
N PRO A 375 12.90 -9.07 -30.60
CA PRO A 375 12.11 -7.98 -31.14
C PRO A 375 11.85 -6.91 -30.09
N LEU A 376 12.27 -5.71 -30.42
CA LEU A 376 11.70 -4.48 -29.92
C LEU A 376 10.18 -4.59 -29.96
N CYS A 377 9.53 -4.68 -28.81
CA CYS A 377 8.09 -4.56 -28.72
C CYS A 377 7.72 -3.76 -27.47
N ASN A 378 7.09 -2.63 -27.75
CA ASN A 378 6.33 -1.75 -26.90
C ASN A 378 5.66 -2.47 -25.70
N SER A 379 6.27 -2.49 -24.55
CA SER A 379 5.56 -2.73 -23.30
C SER A 379 5.04 -1.40 -22.78
N LEU A 380 3.84 -1.05 -23.23
CA LEU A 380 2.97 -0.14 -22.51
C LEU A 380 2.85 -0.64 -21.08
N ILE A 381 3.34 0.14 -20.13
CA ILE A 381 3.17 -0.09 -18.70
C ILE A 381 1.67 -0.12 -18.42
N ARG A 382 1.10 -1.32 -18.30
CA ARG A 382 -0.26 -1.51 -17.81
C ARG A 382 -0.25 -1.27 -16.31
N MET A 383 -0.67 -0.09 -15.89
CA MET A 383 -1.13 0.10 -14.52
C MET A 383 -2.45 -0.66 -14.38
N SER A 384 -2.40 -1.89 -13.89
CA SER A 384 -3.60 -2.64 -13.53
C SER A 384 -4.32 -1.90 -12.40
N ARG A 385 -5.56 -1.47 -12.68
CA ARG A 385 -6.45 -0.83 -11.68
C ARG A 385 -7.13 -1.85 -10.77
N VAL A 386 -6.88 -3.13 -10.99
CA VAL A 386 -7.55 -4.24 -10.31
C VAL A 386 -6.57 -4.89 -9.33
N PRO A 387 -6.91 -5.01 -8.04
CA PRO A 387 -6.10 -5.80 -7.11
C PRO A 387 -6.07 -7.26 -7.55
N LEU A 388 -5.04 -7.98 -7.13
CA LEU A 388 -4.87 -9.38 -7.48
C LEU A 388 -6.04 -10.20 -6.94
N LEU A 389 -6.76 -10.83 -7.85
CA LEU A 389 -7.91 -11.67 -7.61
C LEU A 389 -7.53 -13.14 -7.74
N LEU A 390 -8.31 -14.01 -7.13
CA LEU A 390 -8.04 -15.43 -7.04
C LEU A 390 -9.25 -16.26 -7.42
N GLU A 391 -9.07 -17.21 -8.34
CA GLU A 391 -10.01 -18.33 -8.51
C GLU A 391 -9.43 -19.61 -7.91
N SER A 392 -10.33 -20.42 -7.31
CA SER A 392 -10.00 -21.78 -6.87
C SER A 392 -11.04 -22.70 -7.49
N ILE A 393 -10.64 -23.47 -8.47
CA ILE A 393 -11.49 -24.31 -9.30
C ILE A 393 -11.18 -25.77 -8.98
N ARG A 394 -12.21 -26.55 -8.73
CA ARG A 394 -12.10 -27.99 -8.52
C ARG A 394 -12.01 -28.68 -9.87
N TYR A 395 -11.02 -29.54 -10.00
CA TYR A 395 -10.86 -30.47 -11.11
C TYR A 395 -11.06 -31.90 -10.61
N VAL A 396 -11.80 -32.69 -11.38
CA VAL A 396 -11.93 -34.11 -11.15
C VAL A 396 -11.58 -34.81 -12.44
N ASP A 397 -10.62 -35.73 -12.38
CA ASP A 397 -10.15 -36.51 -13.54
C ASP A 397 -9.81 -35.64 -14.76
N GLY A 398 -9.23 -34.46 -14.50
CA GLY A 398 -8.78 -33.52 -15.54
C GLY A 398 -9.82 -32.50 -15.99
N GLU A 399 -11.08 -32.59 -15.54
CA GLU A 399 -12.18 -31.71 -15.96
C GLU A 399 -12.55 -30.69 -14.85
N PRO A 400 -12.72 -29.39 -15.18
CA PRO A 400 -13.09 -28.36 -14.22
C PRO A 400 -14.58 -28.39 -13.90
N GLU A 401 -14.92 -28.29 -12.61
CA GLU A 401 -16.29 -28.18 -12.15
C GLU A 401 -16.76 -26.72 -12.00
N LEU A 402 -18.03 -26.43 -12.19
CA LEU A 402 -18.70 -25.14 -12.00
C LEU A 402 -18.04 -23.98 -12.78
N LEU A 403 -17.37 -24.26 -13.89
CA LEU A 403 -16.63 -23.28 -14.68
C LEU A 403 -17.46 -22.05 -15.11
N PRO A 404 -18.74 -22.17 -15.52
CA PRO A 404 -19.57 -21.00 -15.81
C PRO A 404 -19.76 -20.06 -14.63
N LEU A 405 -19.97 -20.56 -13.41
CA LEU A 405 -20.13 -19.75 -12.20
C LEU A 405 -18.81 -19.10 -11.77
N HIS A 406 -17.67 -19.76 -12.03
CA HIS A 406 -16.34 -19.14 -11.87
C HIS A 406 -16.14 -17.98 -12.85
N GLN A 407 -16.57 -18.14 -14.12
CA GLN A 407 -16.53 -17.06 -15.11
C GLN A 407 -17.42 -15.88 -14.69
N GLU A 408 -18.64 -16.13 -14.23
CA GLU A 408 -19.53 -15.07 -13.74
C GLU A 408 -18.91 -14.30 -12.56
N ARG A 409 -18.18 -14.99 -11.67
CA ARG A 409 -17.47 -14.32 -10.58
C ARG A 409 -16.30 -13.47 -11.09
N VAL A 410 -15.52 -13.96 -12.06
CA VAL A 410 -14.47 -13.17 -12.74
C VAL A 410 -15.09 -11.93 -13.36
N ASP A 411 -16.16 -12.08 -14.14
CA ASP A 411 -16.85 -10.99 -14.83
C ASP A 411 -17.35 -9.94 -13.84
N ARG A 412 -18.00 -10.37 -12.75
CA ARG A 412 -18.50 -9.50 -11.67
C ARG A 412 -17.36 -8.81 -10.92
N SER A 413 -16.28 -9.53 -10.65
CA SER A 413 -15.13 -8.97 -9.92
C SER A 413 -14.43 -7.89 -10.75
N LEU A 414 -14.27 -8.08 -12.06
CA LEU A 414 -13.70 -7.09 -12.95
C LEU A 414 -14.67 -5.91 -13.19
N ALA A 415 -15.97 -6.18 -13.28
CA ALA A 415 -16.99 -5.14 -13.41
C ALA A 415 -17.01 -4.18 -12.19
N ALA A 416 -16.69 -4.64 -10.99
CA ALA A 416 -16.56 -3.81 -9.80
C ALA A 416 -15.44 -2.75 -9.94
N TYR A 417 -14.48 -2.97 -10.85
CA TYR A 417 -13.42 -2.03 -11.23
C TYR A 417 -13.67 -1.33 -12.56
N GLY A 418 -14.90 -1.43 -13.12
CA GLY A 418 -15.27 -0.82 -14.40
C GLY A 418 -14.63 -1.49 -15.60
N LEU A 419 -14.20 -2.76 -15.47
CA LEU A 419 -13.57 -3.52 -16.54
C LEU A 419 -14.49 -4.63 -17.06
N THR A 420 -14.37 -4.91 -18.36
CA THR A 420 -14.93 -6.10 -18.98
C THR A 420 -13.79 -7.01 -19.38
N PRO A 421 -13.76 -8.29 -18.94
CA PRO A 421 -12.67 -9.19 -19.31
C PRO A 421 -12.61 -9.39 -20.83
N ARG A 422 -11.40 -9.36 -21.37
CA ARG A 422 -11.12 -9.62 -22.79
C ARG A 422 -10.75 -11.08 -23.04
N TRP A 423 -10.79 -11.88 -21.99
CA TRP A 423 -10.44 -13.30 -21.98
C TRP A 423 -11.56 -14.12 -21.36
N ARG A 424 -11.58 -15.41 -21.69
CA ARG A 424 -12.50 -16.37 -21.09
C ARG A 424 -11.72 -17.41 -20.28
N LEU A 425 -12.26 -17.74 -19.12
CA LEU A 425 -11.64 -18.70 -18.21
C LEU A 425 -11.43 -20.06 -18.89
N ALA A 426 -12.42 -20.54 -19.65
CA ALA A 426 -12.34 -21.78 -20.40
C ALA A 426 -11.18 -21.79 -21.41
N ASP A 427 -11.03 -20.70 -22.19
CA ASP A 427 -9.99 -20.58 -23.21
C ASP A 427 -8.59 -20.53 -22.60
N TYR A 428 -8.45 -19.79 -21.49
CA TYR A 428 -7.18 -19.70 -20.78
C TYR A 428 -6.78 -21.05 -20.16
N LEU A 429 -7.69 -21.74 -19.50
CA LEU A 429 -7.43 -23.05 -18.90
C LEU A 429 -7.17 -24.14 -19.95
N ALA A 430 -7.80 -24.05 -21.13
CA ALA A 430 -7.49 -24.96 -22.26
C ALA A 430 -6.05 -24.80 -22.79
N GLN A 431 -5.50 -23.58 -22.71
CA GLN A 431 -4.09 -23.31 -23.07
C GLN A 431 -3.10 -23.70 -21.96
N HIS A 432 -3.60 -23.85 -20.72
CA HIS A 432 -2.81 -24.22 -19.54
C HIS A 432 -3.46 -25.40 -18.84
N PRO A 433 -3.50 -26.60 -19.47
CA PRO A 433 -4.27 -27.74 -18.98
C PRO A 433 -3.71 -28.29 -17.66
N CYS A 434 -4.60 -28.93 -16.89
CA CYS A 434 -4.19 -29.67 -15.70
C CYS A 434 -3.17 -30.75 -16.09
N PRO A 435 -2.02 -30.85 -15.40
CA PRO A 435 -1.04 -31.89 -15.66
C PRO A 435 -1.63 -33.29 -15.54
N ALA A 436 -1.45 -34.14 -16.56
CA ALA A 436 -1.98 -35.51 -16.58
C ALA A 436 -1.39 -36.41 -15.45
N SER A 437 -0.33 -35.97 -14.80
CA SER A 437 0.25 -36.65 -13.63
C SER A 437 -0.54 -36.43 -12.34
N LEU A 438 -1.47 -35.47 -12.30
CA LEU A 438 -2.32 -35.20 -11.15
C LEU A 438 -3.65 -35.93 -11.31
N MET A 439 -3.87 -36.94 -10.47
CA MET A 439 -5.08 -37.76 -10.46
C MET A 439 -6.00 -37.41 -9.30
N GLY A 440 -7.30 -37.69 -9.46
CA GLY A 440 -8.31 -37.44 -8.43
C GLY A 440 -8.72 -35.96 -8.32
N VAL A 441 -8.94 -35.47 -7.09
CA VAL A 441 -9.36 -34.09 -6.87
C VAL A 441 -8.16 -33.16 -6.88
N VAL A 442 -8.13 -32.25 -7.85
CA VAL A 442 -7.05 -31.27 -8.02
C VAL A 442 -7.60 -29.86 -7.85
N LYS A 443 -6.87 -29.02 -7.13
CA LYS A 443 -7.17 -27.60 -6.99
C LYS A 443 -6.40 -26.82 -8.04
N CYS A 444 -7.13 -26.20 -8.96
CA CYS A 444 -6.60 -25.17 -9.83
C CYS A 444 -6.68 -23.81 -9.11
N ARG A 445 -5.54 -23.15 -8.97
CA ARG A 445 -5.43 -21.79 -8.44
C ARG A 445 -5.07 -20.87 -9.58
N LEU A 446 -5.97 -19.97 -9.96
CA LEU A 446 -5.75 -18.94 -10.96
C LEU A 446 -5.65 -17.59 -10.30
N LEU A 447 -4.57 -16.90 -10.51
CA LEU A 447 -4.39 -15.49 -10.15
C LEU A 447 -4.63 -14.61 -11.37
N TYR A 448 -5.36 -13.52 -11.20
CA TYR A 448 -5.68 -12.57 -12.25
C TYR A 448 -5.90 -11.16 -11.70
N ASP A 449 -5.68 -10.19 -12.56
CA ASP A 449 -6.15 -8.82 -12.41
C ASP A 449 -7.06 -8.51 -13.60
N ALA A 450 -6.77 -7.52 -14.44
CA ALA A 450 -7.49 -7.33 -15.72
C ALA A 450 -7.25 -8.49 -16.71
N GLU A 451 -6.15 -9.22 -16.57
CA GLU A 451 -5.74 -10.37 -17.39
C GLU A 451 -5.33 -11.52 -16.49
N PRO A 452 -5.38 -12.78 -16.96
CA PRO A 452 -4.84 -13.90 -16.20
C PRO A 452 -3.32 -13.78 -16.08
N LEU A 453 -2.80 -14.05 -14.88
CA LEU A 453 -1.39 -13.88 -14.55
C LEU A 453 -0.69 -15.21 -14.31
N GLU A 454 -1.29 -16.08 -13.51
CA GLU A 454 -0.69 -17.34 -13.10
C GLU A 454 -1.77 -18.40 -12.89
N VAL A 455 -1.49 -19.62 -13.36
CA VAL A 455 -2.29 -20.79 -13.00
C VAL A 455 -1.40 -21.88 -12.42
N ALA A 456 -1.84 -22.45 -11.30
CA ALA A 456 -1.15 -23.53 -10.60
C ALA A 456 -2.11 -24.66 -10.25
N TYR A 457 -1.66 -25.90 -10.32
CA TYR A 457 -2.41 -27.09 -10.02
C TYR A 457 -1.76 -27.88 -8.88
N ALA A 458 -2.55 -28.31 -7.91
CA ALA A 458 -2.07 -29.12 -6.79
C ALA A 458 -3.14 -30.13 -6.34
N PRO A 459 -2.76 -31.32 -5.84
CA PRO A 459 -3.69 -32.23 -5.20
C PRO A 459 -4.45 -31.53 -4.08
N TYR A 460 -5.75 -31.76 -3.98
CA TYR A 460 -6.56 -31.14 -2.92
C TYR A 460 -6.79 -32.11 -1.76
N HIS A 461 -6.48 -31.66 -0.55
CA HIS A 461 -6.77 -32.36 0.69
C HIS A 461 -7.72 -31.52 1.53
N ARG A 462 -8.89 -32.08 1.85
CA ARG A 462 -9.87 -31.43 2.72
C ARG A 462 -9.33 -31.36 4.15
N ARG A 463 -9.48 -30.20 4.78
CA ARG A 463 -9.16 -30.01 6.20
C ARG A 463 -10.15 -30.79 7.07
N THR A 464 -9.68 -31.29 8.20
CA THR A 464 -10.53 -31.81 9.27
C THR A 464 -10.84 -30.66 10.21
N ILE A 465 -12.13 -30.36 10.41
CA ILE A 465 -12.62 -29.32 11.32
C ILE A 465 -13.68 -29.97 12.19
N GLN A 466 -13.54 -29.84 13.50
CA GLN A 466 -14.40 -30.43 14.52
C GLN A 466 -15.02 -29.39 15.45
N SER A 467 -14.46 -28.17 15.48
CA SER A 467 -14.91 -27.09 16.34
C SER A 467 -14.81 -25.73 15.63
N LEU A 468 -15.72 -24.83 15.97
CA LEU A 468 -15.79 -23.48 15.44
C LEU A 468 -15.83 -22.47 16.57
N ARG A 469 -15.33 -21.26 16.32
CA ARG A 469 -15.49 -20.11 17.22
C ARG A 469 -16.13 -18.94 16.49
N ALA A 470 -17.14 -18.31 17.13
CA ALA A 470 -17.73 -17.08 16.63
C ALA A 470 -16.77 -15.89 16.88
N VAL A 471 -16.44 -15.15 15.84
CA VAL A 471 -15.51 -14.02 15.91
C VAL A 471 -16.15 -12.79 15.25
N ALA A 472 -16.25 -11.69 16.02
CA ALA A 472 -16.79 -10.44 15.52
C ALA A 472 -15.80 -9.73 14.60
N ALA A 473 -16.27 -9.29 13.44
CA ALA A 473 -15.48 -8.58 12.43
C ALA A 473 -16.32 -7.50 11.74
N SER A 474 -16.60 -6.42 12.46
CA SER A 474 -17.48 -5.33 12.01
C SER A 474 -16.94 -4.51 10.83
N ALA A 475 -15.64 -4.52 10.60
CA ALA A 475 -14.98 -3.72 9.57
C ALA A 475 -14.31 -4.55 8.45
N LEU A 476 -14.52 -5.87 8.42
CA LEU A 476 -13.92 -6.73 7.40
C LEU A 476 -14.65 -6.58 6.07
N ASP A 477 -13.93 -6.13 5.05
CA ASP A 477 -14.36 -6.20 3.66
C ASP A 477 -13.62 -7.32 2.93
N TYR A 478 -14.36 -8.28 2.39
CA TYR A 478 -13.85 -9.38 1.55
C TYR A 478 -14.93 -9.81 0.53
N HIS A 479 -15.68 -8.80 0.00
CA HIS A 479 -16.78 -9.05 -0.95
C HIS A 479 -16.32 -9.57 -2.32
N LEU A 480 -15.06 -9.36 -2.67
CA LEU A 480 -14.36 -9.97 -3.80
C LEU A 480 -13.34 -10.99 -3.31
N LYS A 481 -13.03 -11.97 -4.15
CA LYS A 481 -12.05 -13.01 -3.80
C LYS A 481 -10.63 -12.51 -4.09
N TRP A 482 -10.14 -11.64 -3.23
CA TRP A 482 -8.76 -11.15 -3.31
C TRP A 482 -7.75 -12.27 -3.03
N ALA A 483 -6.61 -12.23 -3.69
CA ALA A 483 -5.50 -13.14 -3.42
C ALA A 483 -4.88 -12.86 -2.05
N ASP A 484 -4.93 -11.61 -1.61
CA ASP A 484 -4.58 -11.21 -0.25
C ASP A 484 -5.65 -11.68 0.74
N ARG A 485 -5.21 -12.39 1.78
CA ARG A 485 -6.05 -12.98 2.81
C ARG A 485 -5.58 -12.65 4.23
N GLU A 486 -4.72 -11.66 4.38
CA GLU A 486 -4.16 -11.31 5.69
C GLU A 486 -5.24 -10.99 6.73
N ALA A 487 -6.25 -10.19 6.36
CA ALA A 487 -7.35 -9.85 7.26
C ALA A 487 -8.15 -11.09 7.71
N LEU A 488 -8.39 -12.05 6.82
CA LEU A 488 -9.02 -13.32 7.16
C LEU A 488 -8.11 -14.20 8.02
N GLN A 489 -6.81 -14.17 7.76
CA GLN A 489 -5.83 -14.90 8.56
C GLN A 489 -5.71 -14.34 9.97
N ALA A 490 -5.69 -13.01 10.12
CA ALA A 490 -5.69 -12.35 11.42
C ALA A 490 -6.94 -12.70 12.25
N LEU A 491 -8.11 -12.79 11.61
CA LEU A 491 -9.32 -13.26 12.28
C LEU A 491 -9.23 -14.73 12.68
N LEU A 492 -8.64 -15.57 11.83
CA LEU A 492 -8.43 -16.98 12.14
C LEU A 492 -7.53 -17.19 13.36
N GLU A 493 -6.58 -16.30 13.62
CA GLU A 493 -5.75 -16.31 14.83
C GLU A 493 -6.59 -16.19 16.12
N LEU A 494 -7.76 -15.56 16.05
CA LEU A 494 -8.68 -15.39 17.18
C LEU A 494 -9.48 -16.66 17.52
N ARG A 495 -9.31 -17.76 16.75
CA ARG A 495 -10.05 -19.02 16.97
C ARG A 495 -9.78 -19.67 18.33
N GLY A 496 -8.66 -19.32 19.02
CA GLY A 496 -8.22 -19.98 20.24
C GLY A 496 -7.93 -21.47 20.00
N GLU A 497 -8.59 -22.35 20.75
CA GLU A 497 -8.47 -23.82 20.62
C GLU A 497 -9.41 -24.41 19.56
N ALA A 498 -10.25 -23.61 18.90
CA ALA A 498 -11.11 -24.09 17.81
C ALA A 498 -10.31 -24.29 16.51
N ASP A 499 -10.81 -25.17 15.65
CA ASP A 499 -10.14 -25.46 14.37
C ASP A 499 -10.34 -24.34 13.34
N GLU A 500 -11.51 -23.66 13.41
CA GLU A 500 -11.90 -22.63 12.44
C GLU A 500 -12.82 -21.60 13.10
N ILE A 501 -13.08 -20.48 12.42
CA ILE A 501 -13.97 -19.41 12.89
C ILE A 501 -15.27 -19.33 12.07
N VAL A 502 -16.30 -18.77 12.71
CA VAL A 502 -17.48 -18.22 12.04
C VAL A 502 -17.50 -16.72 12.25
N ILE A 503 -17.54 -15.96 11.18
CA ILE A 503 -17.41 -14.52 11.18
C ILE A 503 -18.79 -13.88 11.42
N VAL A 504 -18.83 -12.94 12.37
CA VAL A 504 -20.02 -12.16 12.74
C VAL A 504 -19.80 -10.71 12.32
N ASN A 505 -20.67 -10.16 11.49
CA ASN A 505 -20.56 -8.77 11.04
C ASN A 505 -20.98 -7.75 12.11
N GLY A 506 -20.87 -6.44 11.80
CA GLY A 506 -21.23 -5.35 12.71
C GLY A 506 -22.70 -5.29 13.13
N GLU A 507 -23.59 -6.01 12.44
CA GLU A 507 -25.02 -6.13 12.76
C GLU A 507 -25.31 -7.38 13.62
N GLY A 508 -24.29 -8.12 14.01
CA GLY A 508 -24.42 -9.36 14.78
C GLY A 508 -24.90 -10.56 13.94
N LEU A 509 -24.83 -10.48 12.60
CA LEU A 509 -25.22 -11.55 11.69
C LEU A 509 -24.03 -12.43 11.33
N LEU A 510 -24.27 -13.73 11.26
CA LEU A 510 -23.30 -14.68 10.72
C LEU A 510 -23.10 -14.45 9.22
N THR A 511 -21.84 -14.58 8.75
CA THR A 511 -21.48 -14.40 7.34
C THR A 511 -20.81 -15.63 6.75
N ASP A 512 -19.53 -15.83 7.01
CA ASP A 512 -18.68 -16.89 6.42
C ASP A 512 -17.75 -17.48 7.48
N SER A 513 -16.93 -18.47 7.10
CA SER A 513 -15.70 -18.81 7.83
C SER A 513 -14.50 -18.14 7.20
N SER A 514 -13.29 -18.42 7.69
CA SER A 514 -12.07 -17.84 7.10
C SER A 514 -11.86 -18.22 5.62
N TYR A 515 -12.44 -19.33 5.12
CA TYR A 515 -12.24 -19.82 3.75
C TYR A 515 -13.44 -20.51 3.12
N THR A 516 -14.58 -20.57 3.81
CA THR A 516 -15.83 -21.20 3.33
C THR A 516 -17.03 -20.31 3.56
N ASN A 517 -18.06 -20.45 2.72
CA ASN A 517 -19.39 -20.02 3.13
C ASN A 517 -19.96 -21.01 4.15
N ILE A 518 -20.99 -20.59 4.87
CA ILE A 518 -21.67 -21.44 5.87
C ILE A 518 -23.12 -21.70 5.48
N ALA A 519 -23.63 -22.82 5.93
CA ALA A 519 -25.05 -23.13 5.87
C ALA A 519 -25.50 -23.75 7.20
N LEU A 520 -26.71 -23.40 7.67
CA LEU A 520 -27.28 -23.86 8.92
C LEU A 520 -28.58 -24.61 8.68
N ARG A 521 -28.77 -25.70 9.40
CA ARG A 521 -29.96 -26.54 9.26
C ARG A 521 -30.98 -26.29 10.37
N GLN A 522 -32.23 -26.08 9.98
CA GLN A 522 -33.39 -25.99 10.87
C GLN A 522 -34.55 -26.76 10.24
N GLU A 523 -35.18 -27.66 10.96
CA GLU A 523 -36.34 -28.44 10.50
C GLU A 523 -36.12 -29.11 9.13
N ASN A 524 -34.96 -29.76 8.94
CA ASN A 524 -34.54 -30.41 7.69
C ASN A 524 -34.35 -29.46 6.48
N ARG A 525 -34.37 -28.15 6.65
CA ARG A 525 -34.07 -27.16 5.61
C ARG A 525 -32.72 -26.47 5.89
N TRP A 526 -32.00 -26.18 4.82
CA TRP A 526 -30.72 -25.52 4.91
C TRP A 526 -30.84 -24.06 4.53
N TYR A 527 -30.28 -23.19 5.38
CA TYR A 527 -30.22 -21.75 5.21
C TYR A 527 -28.77 -21.29 5.14
N THR A 528 -28.51 -20.27 4.33
CA THR A 528 -27.20 -19.65 4.24
C THR A 528 -27.35 -18.15 4.49
N PRO A 529 -26.35 -17.47 5.08
CA PRO A 529 -26.40 -16.03 5.27
C PRO A 529 -26.81 -15.29 4.00
N ARG A 530 -27.79 -14.39 4.10
CA ARG A 530 -28.26 -13.59 2.95
C ARG A 530 -27.13 -12.74 2.39
N MET A 531 -26.36 -12.09 3.29
CA MET A 531 -25.21 -11.26 2.99
C MET A 531 -23.93 -11.98 3.45
N PRO A 532 -23.39 -12.91 2.64
CA PRO A 532 -22.11 -13.52 2.95
C PRO A 532 -20.99 -12.50 2.80
N LEU A 533 -19.87 -12.74 3.46
CA LEU A 533 -18.66 -11.95 3.27
C LEU A 533 -18.15 -12.07 1.83
N LEU A 534 -18.17 -13.31 1.28
CA LEU A 534 -17.84 -13.59 -0.12
C LEU A 534 -18.98 -14.35 -0.79
N ALA A 535 -19.47 -13.87 -1.93
CA ALA A 535 -20.44 -14.61 -2.76
C ALA A 535 -19.75 -15.81 -3.45
N GLY A 536 -19.68 -16.95 -2.74
CA GLY A 536 -19.00 -18.16 -3.19
C GLY A 536 -19.71 -18.89 -4.33
N VAL A 537 -18.95 -19.51 -5.22
CA VAL A 537 -19.44 -20.25 -6.40
C VAL A 537 -20.28 -21.45 -5.98
N GLN A 538 -19.82 -22.27 -5.02
CA GLN A 538 -20.57 -23.41 -4.53
C GLN A 538 -21.89 -22.98 -3.86
N ARG A 539 -21.86 -21.89 -3.08
CA ARG A 539 -23.08 -21.34 -2.48
C ARG A 539 -24.09 -20.90 -3.55
N ALA A 540 -23.60 -20.20 -4.59
CA ALA A 540 -24.48 -19.77 -5.71
C ALA A 540 -25.11 -20.95 -6.42
N HIS A 541 -24.35 -22.00 -6.71
CA HIS A 541 -24.84 -23.25 -7.29
C HIS A 541 -25.96 -23.89 -6.42
N LEU A 542 -25.72 -24.06 -5.11
CA LEU A 542 -26.66 -24.68 -4.20
C LEU A 542 -27.93 -23.85 -3.97
N ILE A 543 -27.87 -22.54 -4.11
CA ILE A 543 -29.06 -21.68 -4.10
C ILE A 543 -29.89 -21.90 -5.39
N ALA A 544 -29.21 -21.93 -6.54
CA ALA A 544 -29.89 -22.20 -7.84
C ALA A 544 -30.55 -23.55 -7.89
N GLU A 545 -29.95 -24.58 -7.28
CA GLU A 545 -30.53 -25.95 -7.14
C GLU A 545 -31.61 -26.05 -6.04
N GLY A 546 -31.91 -24.96 -5.32
CA GLY A 546 -32.92 -24.96 -4.25
C GLY A 546 -32.51 -25.71 -2.98
N VAL A 547 -31.24 -26.08 -2.85
CA VAL A 547 -30.67 -26.75 -1.66
C VAL A 547 -30.52 -25.78 -0.50
N LEU A 548 -30.10 -24.53 -0.78
CA LEU A 548 -29.90 -23.48 0.21
C LEU A 548 -30.90 -22.34 0.02
N THR A 549 -31.43 -21.83 1.14
CA THR A 549 -32.27 -20.63 1.17
C THR A 549 -31.55 -19.49 1.86
N PRO A 550 -31.32 -18.32 1.22
CA PRO A 550 -30.72 -17.17 1.85
C PRO A 550 -31.59 -16.59 2.98
N ARG A 551 -30.98 -16.37 4.16
CA ARG A 551 -31.67 -15.84 5.35
C ARG A 551 -30.69 -14.98 6.16
N ASP A 552 -31.17 -13.93 6.82
CA ASP A 552 -30.42 -13.23 7.84
C ASP A 552 -30.38 -14.07 9.11
N ILE A 553 -29.18 -14.37 9.61
CA ILE A 553 -28.95 -15.31 10.70
C ILE A 553 -28.19 -14.59 11.82
N PRO A 554 -28.90 -14.00 12.80
CA PRO A 554 -28.27 -13.41 13.98
C PRO A 554 -27.56 -14.50 14.80
N LEU A 555 -26.37 -14.20 15.33
CA LEU A 555 -25.62 -15.12 16.20
C LEU A 555 -26.50 -15.58 17.38
N ALA A 556 -27.30 -14.70 17.97
CA ALA A 556 -28.19 -15.01 19.07
C ALA A 556 -29.25 -16.11 18.71
N THR A 557 -29.55 -16.31 17.43
CA THR A 557 -30.50 -17.35 16.98
C THR A 557 -29.82 -18.68 16.64
N LEU A 558 -28.52 -18.76 16.78
CA LEU A 558 -27.76 -19.98 16.46
C LEU A 558 -28.28 -21.24 17.18
N PRO A 559 -28.71 -21.20 18.45
CA PRO A 559 -29.27 -22.37 19.12
C PRO A 559 -30.58 -22.93 18.53
N ALA A 560 -31.24 -22.20 17.63
CA ALA A 560 -32.44 -22.68 16.92
C ALA A 560 -32.12 -23.61 15.73
N TYR A 561 -30.83 -23.74 15.41
CA TYR A 561 -30.33 -24.64 14.36
C TYR A 561 -29.67 -25.87 14.98
N ASP A 562 -29.71 -27.00 14.30
CA ASP A 562 -29.11 -28.23 14.78
C ASP A 562 -27.76 -28.56 14.16
N ARG A 563 -27.50 -28.09 12.94
CA ARG A 563 -26.27 -28.34 12.20
C ARG A 563 -25.75 -27.07 11.53
N ILE A 564 -24.42 -26.97 11.44
CA ILE A 564 -23.70 -26.00 10.61
C ILE A 564 -22.83 -26.75 9.61
N ALA A 565 -22.86 -26.32 8.36
CA ALA A 565 -22.06 -26.86 7.27
C ALA A 565 -21.10 -25.79 6.71
N LEU A 566 -19.88 -26.20 6.40
CA LEU A 566 -18.88 -25.41 5.71
C LEU A 566 -18.79 -25.86 4.26
N ILE A 567 -18.89 -24.91 3.32
CA ILE A 567 -18.97 -25.16 1.87
C ILE A 567 -18.07 -24.23 1.08
N ASN A 568 -17.42 -24.73 0.05
CA ASN A 568 -16.70 -23.91 -0.95
C ASN A 568 -16.61 -24.66 -2.28
N ALA A 569 -16.06 -24.06 -3.32
CA ALA A 569 -15.96 -24.65 -4.65
C ALA A 569 -15.16 -25.97 -4.72
N MET A 570 -14.30 -26.23 -3.72
CA MET A 570 -13.51 -27.47 -3.64
C MET A 570 -14.26 -28.63 -2.98
N MET A 571 -15.45 -28.37 -2.40
CA MET A 571 -16.26 -29.35 -1.66
C MET A 571 -17.68 -29.37 -2.22
N PRO A 572 -18.06 -30.36 -3.03
CA PRO A 572 -19.44 -30.56 -3.43
C PRO A 572 -20.31 -30.82 -2.19
N TRP A 573 -21.61 -30.60 -2.31
CA TRP A 573 -22.54 -30.71 -1.18
C TRP A 573 -22.43 -32.02 -0.39
N ALA A 574 -22.20 -33.12 -1.09
CA ALA A 574 -22.03 -34.45 -0.47
C ALA A 574 -20.72 -34.55 0.38
N GLU A 575 -19.74 -33.74 0.09
CA GLU A 575 -18.44 -33.73 0.77
C GLU A 575 -18.29 -32.57 1.75
N ARG A 576 -19.36 -31.81 2.06
CA ARG A 576 -19.32 -30.69 3.00
C ARG A 576 -18.81 -31.10 4.38
N ILE A 577 -18.19 -30.18 5.09
CA ILE A 577 -17.88 -30.37 6.50
C ILE A 577 -19.16 -30.01 7.27
N GLU A 578 -19.67 -30.93 8.09
CA GLU A 578 -20.90 -30.72 8.84
C GLU A 578 -20.68 -30.99 10.32
N LEU A 579 -21.07 -30.04 11.17
CA LEU A 579 -20.90 -30.09 12.61
C LEU A 579 -22.24 -29.85 13.32
N PRO A 580 -22.44 -30.40 14.56
CA PRO A 580 -23.50 -29.90 15.43
C PRO A 580 -23.27 -28.41 15.74
N VAL A 581 -24.32 -27.61 15.82
CA VAL A 581 -24.22 -26.20 16.21
C VAL A 581 -23.61 -26.04 17.62
N ALA A 582 -23.75 -27.01 18.49
CA ALA A 582 -23.14 -27.03 19.82
C ALA A 582 -21.59 -26.98 19.79
N GLU A 583 -20.96 -27.27 18.66
CA GLU A 583 -19.50 -27.15 18.49
C GLU A 583 -19.06 -25.72 18.06
N VAL A 584 -20.01 -24.79 17.97
CA VAL A 584 -19.72 -23.36 17.77
C VAL A 584 -19.62 -22.69 19.14
N ARG A 585 -18.43 -22.23 19.49
CA ARG A 585 -18.13 -21.57 20.77
C ARG A 585 -18.15 -20.04 20.59
N ASP A 586 -18.48 -19.33 21.64
CA ASP A 586 -18.39 -17.87 21.70
C ASP A 586 -16.95 -17.35 21.80
#